data_fa516195b4c23f26e42c3fba9d6d86e0
#
_entry.id   fa516195b4c23f26e42c3fba9d6d86e0
#
_cell.length_a   1.000
_cell.length_b   1.000
_cell.length_c   1.000
_cell.angle_alpha   90.00
_cell.angle_beta   90.00
_cell.angle_gamma   90.00
#
_symmetry.space_group_name_H-M   'P 1'
#
loop_
_entity.id
_entity.type
_entity.pdbx_description
1 polymer ?
#
loop_
_entity_poly.entity_id
_entity_poly.type
_entity_poly.pdbx_seq_one_letter_code
_entity_poly.pdbx_strand_id
1 'polypeptide(L)'
;GVRLVGSEMCIRDSAWLGGEGDAWERGPYWIDGALPMAYIMGDEALKAKCMKWVEAILASQKPDGYFGPDTDRPSMEGMQRDNASDWWPRMVALKILQQYYMATGDERVIDFMTRYFRYQAEALPSKPLGHWTFWGEERGGDNLLVVYWLYDITGDESLLALGDLIHTQSSDWTGRFTTDNHLYRQNSLHCVNLAQGFKEPVVYYQSSKLDEHLNAPIEALRRIRHTIGFPTGLWAGDELIHFGEPTRGSELCTAVEMMYSLEEMYRITGDNRYADLLE
;
A
#
# COMPACT_ATOMS: atom_id res chain seq x y z
N GLY A 1 17.59 6.58 -22.25
CA GLY A 1 16.94 7.89 -22.46
C GLY A 1 15.45 7.80 -22.77
N VAL A 2 15.02 6.84 -23.58
CA VAL A 2 13.61 6.72 -24.03
C VAL A 2 12.66 6.32 -22.90
N ARG A 3 13.10 5.52 -21.92
CA ARG A 3 12.28 5.12 -20.77
C ARG A 3 11.99 6.26 -19.80
N LEU A 4 12.95 7.17 -19.59
CA LEU A 4 12.76 8.32 -18.72
C LEU A 4 11.78 9.34 -19.32
N VAL A 5 11.79 9.54 -20.62
CA VAL A 5 10.84 10.43 -21.31
C VAL A 5 9.40 9.90 -21.21
N GLY A 6 9.20 8.60 -21.35
CA GLY A 6 7.87 7.98 -21.19
C GLY A 6 7.32 8.10 -19.77
N SER A 7 8.15 7.89 -18.74
CA SER A 7 7.72 8.02 -17.35
C SER A 7 7.44 9.48 -16.96
N GLU A 8 8.23 10.45 -17.42
CA GLU A 8 7.93 11.88 -17.19
C GLU A 8 6.63 12.34 -17.87
N MET A 9 6.31 11.83 -19.05
CA MET A 9 5.03 12.13 -19.72
C MET A 9 3.85 11.53 -18.94
N CYS A 10 3.94 10.28 -18.51
CA CYS A 10 2.89 9.63 -17.70
C CYS A 10 2.63 10.37 -16.38
N ILE A 11 3.67 10.94 -15.76
CA ILE A 11 3.55 11.69 -14.51
C ILE A 11 2.91 13.07 -14.75
N ARG A 12 3.30 13.77 -15.83
CA ARG A 12 2.79 15.13 -16.12
C ARG A 12 1.34 15.14 -16.56
N ASP A 13 0.90 14.09 -17.26
CA ASP A 13 -0.44 13.97 -17.81
C ASP A 13 -1.36 13.08 -16.96
N SER A 14 -0.97 12.77 -15.75
CA SER A 14 -1.72 11.92 -14.84
C SER A 14 -3.12 12.49 -14.56
N ALA A 15 -4.12 11.62 -14.54
CA ALA A 15 -5.47 11.99 -14.15
C ALA A 15 -5.56 12.50 -12.69
N TRP A 16 -4.62 12.13 -11.85
CA TRP A 16 -4.48 12.65 -10.49
C TRP A 16 -4.13 14.16 -10.45
N LEU A 17 -3.56 14.69 -11.53
CA LEU A 17 -3.28 16.12 -11.71
C LEU A 17 -4.29 16.81 -12.64
N GLY A 18 -5.40 16.14 -12.97
CA GLY A 18 -6.40 16.65 -13.90
C GLY A 18 -6.07 16.43 -15.38
N GLY A 19 -5.04 15.65 -15.71
CA GLY A 19 -4.67 15.27 -17.06
C GLY A 19 -5.52 14.11 -17.61
N GLU A 20 -5.16 13.62 -18.79
CA GLU A 20 -5.83 12.52 -19.50
C GLU A 20 -5.06 11.19 -19.44
N GLY A 21 -3.94 11.16 -18.74
CA GLY A 21 -3.10 9.97 -18.60
C GLY A 21 -3.58 9.01 -17.53
N ASP A 22 -2.61 8.25 -16.98
CA ASP A 22 -2.90 7.21 -15.99
C ASP A 22 -3.73 7.71 -14.81
N ALA A 23 -4.80 6.99 -14.52
CA ALA A 23 -5.71 7.26 -13.41
C ALA A 23 -5.49 6.31 -12.21
N TRP A 24 -4.52 5.39 -12.30
CA TRP A 24 -4.32 4.33 -11.34
C TRP A 24 -3.09 4.58 -10.44
N GLU A 25 -2.16 3.64 -10.31
CA GLU A 25 -1.12 3.67 -9.26
C GLU A 25 0.18 4.40 -9.60
N ARG A 26 0.51 4.64 -10.88
CA ARG A 26 1.84 5.14 -11.28
C ARG A 26 2.18 6.51 -10.71
N GLY A 27 1.22 7.42 -10.78
CA GLY A 27 1.37 8.74 -10.19
C GLY A 27 1.55 8.69 -8.67
N PRO A 28 0.61 8.06 -7.94
CA PRO A 28 0.74 7.82 -6.50
C PRO A 28 2.07 7.19 -6.10
N TYR A 29 2.52 6.13 -6.75
CA TYR A 29 3.81 5.51 -6.42
C TYR A 29 5.02 6.44 -6.61
N TRP A 30 4.99 7.26 -7.67
CA TRP A 30 6.08 8.20 -7.88
C TRP A 30 6.16 9.22 -6.74
N ILE A 31 5.02 9.78 -6.32
CA ILE A 31 4.97 10.80 -5.28
C ILE A 31 5.24 10.22 -3.89
N ASP A 32 4.83 8.95 -3.64
CA ASP A 32 5.09 8.23 -2.40
C ASP A 32 6.59 8.16 -2.07
N GLY A 33 7.43 7.95 -3.10
CA GLY A 33 8.88 8.00 -2.94
C GLY A 33 9.49 9.41 -3.00
N ALA A 34 8.97 10.28 -3.88
CA ALA A 34 9.55 11.60 -4.12
C ALA A 34 9.32 12.58 -2.95
N LEU A 35 8.15 12.50 -2.29
CA LEU A 35 7.79 13.42 -1.22
C LEU A 35 8.72 13.30 0.00
N PRO A 36 8.87 12.12 0.64
CA PRO A 36 9.77 12.00 1.78
C PRO A 36 11.22 12.33 1.40
N MET A 37 11.67 11.92 0.21
CA MET A 37 13.01 12.26 -0.29
C MET A 37 13.21 13.77 -0.34
N ALA A 38 12.23 14.53 -0.84
CA ALA A 38 12.30 15.98 -0.94
C ALA A 38 12.46 16.66 0.42
N TYR A 39 11.73 16.17 1.44
CA TYR A 39 11.81 16.71 2.79
C TYR A 39 13.10 16.33 3.51
N ILE A 40 13.52 15.06 3.41
CA ILE A 40 14.78 14.58 4.03
C ILE A 40 16.00 15.30 3.45
N MET A 41 16.04 15.50 2.14
CA MET A 41 17.16 16.17 1.47
C MET A 41 17.09 17.71 1.52
N GLY A 42 15.96 18.28 1.90
CA GLY A 42 15.74 19.73 1.84
C GLY A 42 15.72 20.27 0.40
N ASP A 43 15.33 19.45 -0.58
CA ASP A 43 15.28 19.85 -1.99
C ASP A 43 14.00 20.64 -2.30
N GLU A 44 14.12 21.98 -2.31
CA GLU A 44 12.98 22.89 -2.55
C GLU A 44 12.38 22.73 -3.95
N ALA A 45 13.18 22.37 -4.96
CA ALA A 45 12.68 22.17 -6.31
C ALA A 45 11.83 20.89 -6.40
N LEU A 46 12.26 19.81 -5.72
CA LEU A 46 11.49 18.58 -5.63
C LEU A 46 10.26 18.76 -4.75
N LYS A 47 10.35 19.47 -3.60
CA LYS A 47 9.19 19.83 -2.78
C LYS A 47 8.13 20.57 -3.61
N ALA A 48 8.53 21.55 -4.41
CA ALA A 48 7.60 22.30 -5.26
C ALA A 48 6.89 21.41 -6.30
N LYS A 49 7.55 20.35 -6.79
CA LYS A 49 6.91 19.36 -7.65
C LYS A 49 5.91 18.49 -6.86
N CYS A 50 6.32 18.01 -5.69
CA CYS A 50 5.48 17.18 -4.82
C CYS A 50 4.23 17.94 -4.36
N MET A 51 4.35 19.23 -4.03
CA MET A 51 3.23 20.06 -3.59
C MET A 51 2.11 20.16 -4.62
N LYS A 52 2.43 20.10 -5.92
CA LYS A 52 1.39 20.06 -6.97
C LYS A 52 0.49 18.85 -6.83
N TRP A 53 1.06 17.70 -6.45
CA TRP A 53 0.33 16.46 -6.23
C TRP A 53 -0.49 16.52 -4.95
N VAL A 54 0.11 16.96 -3.85
CA VAL A 54 -0.59 17.11 -2.57
C VAL A 54 -1.80 18.02 -2.72
N GLU A 55 -1.63 19.20 -3.32
CA GLU A 55 -2.73 20.15 -3.53
C GLU A 55 -3.80 19.59 -4.49
N ALA A 56 -3.40 18.88 -5.55
CA ALA A 56 -4.34 18.25 -6.47
C ALA A 56 -5.16 17.15 -5.78
N ILE A 57 -4.51 16.30 -4.96
CA ILE A 57 -5.19 15.26 -4.18
C ILE A 57 -6.20 15.92 -3.22
N LEU A 58 -5.76 16.91 -2.43
CA LEU A 58 -6.64 17.61 -1.47
C LEU A 58 -7.81 18.30 -2.17
N ALA A 59 -7.55 18.97 -3.30
CA ALA A 59 -8.58 19.67 -4.07
C ALA A 59 -9.58 18.75 -4.78
N SER A 60 -9.21 17.47 -5.01
CA SER A 60 -10.06 16.50 -5.69
C SER A 60 -11.21 15.96 -4.83
N GLN A 61 -11.21 16.26 -3.51
CA GLN A 61 -12.19 15.69 -2.61
C GLN A 61 -13.60 16.23 -2.88
N LYS A 62 -14.53 15.31 -3.07
CA LYS A 62 -15.94 15.60 -3.30
C LYS A 62 -16.71 15.82 -1.99
N PRO A 63 -17.93 16.38 -2.05
CA PRO A 63 -18.75 16.60 -0.84
C PRO A 63 -19.08 15.33 -0.05
N ASP A 64 -19.14 14.17 -0.70
CA ASP A 64 -19.37 12.86 -0.09
C ASP A 64 -18.12 12.26 0.55
N GLY A 65 -16.95 12.88 0.38
CA GLY A 65 -15.67 12.42 0.90
C GLY A 65 -14.82 11.63 -0.10
N TYR A 66 -15.39 11.18 -1.23
CA TYR A 66 -14.60 10.55 -2.31
C TYR A 66 -13.52 11.49 -2.84
N PHE A 67 -12.37 10.97 -3.29
CA PHE A 67 -11.31 11.78 -3.87
C PHE A 67 -10.57 11.07 -5.01
N GLY A 68 -9.82 11.84 -5.78
CA GLY A 68 -9.01 11.35 -6.89
C GLY A 68 -9.82 11.07 -8.16
N PRO A 69 -9.21 10.45 -9.16
CA PRO A 69 -9.84 10.14 -10.44
C PRO A 69 -11.08 9.26 -10.29
N ASP A 70 -12.09 9.49 -11.11
CA ASP A 70 -13.35 8.73 -11.16
C ASP A 70 -13.80 8.38 -12.58
N THR A 71 -13.04 8.84 -13.56
CA THR A 71 -13.31 8.59 -14.99
C THR A 71 -12.27 7.63 -15.53
N ASP A 72 -12.73 6.47 -15.98
CA ASP A 72 -11.86 5.46 -16.58
C ASP A 72 -11.21 5.98 -17.85
N ARG A 73 -9.92 5.72 -17.97
CA ARG A 73 -9.13 6.17 -19.12
C ARG A 73 -8.33 5.00 -19.69
N PRO A 74 -8.16 4.91 -21.03
CA PRO A 74 -7.34 3.87 -21.61
C PRO A 74 -5.91 3.90 -21.05
N SER A 75 -5.46 2.79 -20.50
CA SER A 75 -4.06 2.63 -20.11
C SER A 75 -3.20 2.48 -21.37
N MET A 76 -2.04 3.15 -21.40
CA MET A 76 -1.08 3.00 -22.50
C MET A 76 -0.55 1.57 -22.64
N GLU A 77 -0.56 0.77 -21.59
CA GLU A 77 -0.05 -0.61 -21.59
C GLU A 77 -1.14 -1.68 -21.44
N GLY A 78 -2.39 -1.28 -21.36
CA GLY A 78 -3.54 -2.19 -21.44
C GLY A 78 -3.91 -2.96 -20.18
N MET A 79 -3.13 -2.91 -19.10
CA MET A 79 -3.37 -3.73 -17.90
C MET A 79 -4.20 -3.04 -16.80
N GLN A 80 -4.13 -1.73 -16.68
CA GLN A 80 -4.75 -0.97 -15.56
C GLN A 80 -5.76 0.06 -16.07
N ARG A 81 -6.47 -0.32 -17.11
CA ARG A 81 -7.55 0.50 -17.65
C ARG A 81 -8.83 0.29 -16.84
N ASP A 82 -9.72 1.24 -16.93
CA ASP A 82 -11.09 1.13 -16.42
C ASP A 82 -11.18 0.94 -14.88
N ASN A 83 -10.13 1.37 -14.15
CA ASN A 83 -10.00 1.21 -12.70
C ASN A 83 -9.77 2.54 -11.97
N ALA A 84 -10.23 3.66 -12.52
CA ALA A 84 -10.01 4.98 -11.91
C ALA A 84 -10.56 5.06 -10.47
N SER A 85 -11.65 4.34 -10.19
CA SER A 85 -12.28 4.32 -8.87
C SER A 85 -11.72 3.26 -7.90
N ASP A 86 -10.69 2.51 -8.29
CA ASP A 86 -10.10 1.44 -7.49
C ASP A 86 -9.64 1.92 -6.10
N TRP A 87 -9.80 1.06 -5.11
CA TRP A 87 -9.37 1.36 -3.74
C TRP A 87 -7.84 1.47 -3.62
N TRP A 88 -7.11 0.64 -4.35
CA TRP A 88 -5.66 0.52 -4.19
C TRP A 88 -4.89 1.84 -4.40
N PRO A 89 -5.05 2.59 -5.50
CA PRO A 89 -4.32 3.84 -5.67
C PRO A 89 -4.61 4.89 -4.59
N ARG A 90 -5.80 4.81 -3.98
CA ARG A 90 -6.20 5.69 -2.88
C ARG A 90 -5.47 5.36 -1.60
N MET A 91 -5.20 4.08 -1.33
CA MET A 91 -4.37 3.67 -0.18
C MET A 91 -2.98 4.30 -0.27
N VAL A 92 -2.36 4.28 -1.45
CA VAL A 92 -1.07 4.95 -1.70
C VAL A 92 -1.19 6.46 -1.53
N ALA A 93 -2.23 7.07 -2.09
CA ALA A 93 -2.45 8.52 -1.96
C ALA A 93 -2.68 8.96 -0.49
N LEU A 94 -3.34 8.14 0.32
CA LEU A 94 -3.51 8.39 1.76
C LEU A 94 -2.16 8.32 2.50
N LYS A 95 -1.31 7.34 2.18
CA LYS A 95 0.06 7.26 2.72
C LYS A 95 0.87 8.51 2.37
N ILE A 96 0.77 9.02 1.15
CA ILE A 96 1.41 10.28 0.75
C ILE A 96 0.95 11.44 1.64
N LEU A 97 -0.35 11.57 1.87
CA LEU A 97 -0.89 12.63 2.72
C LEU A 97 -0.47 12.45 4.19
N GLN A 98 -0.39 11.21 4.69
CA GLN A 98 0.17 10.90 6.01
C GLN A 98 1.61 11.40 6.13
N GLN A 99 2.48 11.05 5.18
CA GLN A 99 3.87 11.51 5.15
C GLN A 99 3.96 13.05 5.08
N TYR A 100 3.10 13.67 4.29
CA TYR A 100 3.03 15.14 4.19
C TYR A 100 2.63 15.78 5.51
N TYR A 101 1.61 15.24 6.20
CA TYR A 101 1.23 15.72 7.52
C TYR A 101 2.36 15.57 8.54
N MET A 102 3.04 14.42 8.56
CA MET A 102 4.17 14.18 9.46
C MET A 102 5.32 15.16 9.23
N ALA A 103 5.51 15.63 8.01
CA ALA A 103 6.56 16.60 7.66
C ALA A 103 6.17 18.05 7.92
N THR A 104 4.88 18.39 7.93
CA THR A 104 4.39 19.79 7.90
C THR A 104 3.41 20.17 9.01
N GLY A 105 2.66 19.20 9.54
CA GLY A 105 1.56 19.46 10.47
C GLY A 105 0.32 20.10 9.79
N ASP A 106 0.13 19.92 8.49
CA ASP A 106 -1.01 20.51 7.76
C ASP A 106 -2.33 19.85 8.14
N GLU A 107 -3.11 20.48 9.00
CA GLU A 107 -4.38 19.98 9.54
C GLU A 107 -5.45 19.69 8.46
N ARG A 108 -5.32 20.23 7.26
CA ARG A 108 -6.20 19.91 6.14
C ARG A 108 -6.22 18.41 5.84
N VAL A 109 -5.11 17.71 6.10
CA VAL A 109 -4.98 16.26 5.90
C VAL A 109 -5.91 15.50 6.83
N ILE A 110 -5.99 15.89 8.10
CA ILE A 110 -6.84 15.23 9.09
C ILE A 110 -8.31 15.36 8.72
N ASP A 111 -8.76 16.57 8.37
CA ASP A 111 -10.14 16.81 7.91
C ASP A 111 -10.47 16.02 6.63
N PHE A 112 -9.53 15.99 5.69
CA PHE A 112 -9.66 15.27 4.44
C PHE A 112 -9.82 13.75 4.67
N MET A 113 -8.91 13.15 5.45
CA MET A 113 -8.93 11.71 5.74
C MET A 113 -10.17 11.31 6.55
N THR A 114 -10.58 12.12 7.51
CA THR A 114 -11.79 11.88 8.30
C THR A 114 -13.04 11.79 7.38
N ARG A 115 -13.17 12.70 6.41
CA ARG A 115 -14.26 12.66 5.44
C ARG A 115 -14.16 11.46 4.50
N TYR A 116 -12.95 11.14 4.03
CA TYR A 116 -12.76 10.01 3.17
C TYR A 116 -13.06 8.67 3.86
N PHE A 117 -12.62 8.46 5.08
CA PHE A 117 -12.87 7.20 5.78
C PHE A 117 -14.33 7.00 6.16
N ARG A 118 -15.10 8.08 6.35
CA ARG A 118 -16.56 7.97 6.43
C ARG A 118 -17.17 7.50 5.12
N TYR A 119 -16.76 8.11 4.00
CA TYR A 119 -17.16 7.62 2.67
C TYR A 119 -16.79 6.15 2.46
N GLN A 120 -15.56 5.76 2.81
CA GLN A 120 -15.11 4.38 2.64
C GLN A 120 -15.94 3.40 3.48
N ALA A 121 -16.23 3.71 4.73
CA ALA A 121 -17.07 2.90 5.61
C ALA A 121 -18.48 2.69 5.03
N GLU A 122 -19.07 3.71 4.43
CA GLU A 122 -20.38 3.63 3.78
C GLU A 122 -20.35 2.87 2.44
N ALA A 123 -19.26 2.96 1.70
CA ALA A 123 -19.14 2.36 0.37
C ALA A 123 -18.72 0.88 0.39
N LEU A 124 -17.85 0.46 1.31
CA LEU A 124 -17.28 -0.90 1.39
C LEU A 124 -18.33 -2.04 1.44
N PRO A 125 -19.49 -1.91 2.12
CA PRO A 125 -20.51 -2.96 2.10
C PRO A 125 -21.06 -3.27 0.70
N SER A 126 -21.11 -2.29 -0.19
CA SER A 126 -21.59 -2.45 -1.58
C SER A 126 -20.48 -2.57 -2.61
N LYS A 127 -19.29 -2.09 -2.28
CA LYS A 127 -18.08 -2.08 -3.11
C LYS A 127 -16.89 -2.58 -2.29
N PRO A 128 -16.82 -3.90 -2.02
CA PRO A 128 -15.75 -4.46 -1.19
C PRO A 128 -14.37 -4.17 -1.77
N LEU A 129 -13.31 -4.38 -0.99
CA LEU A 129 -11.93 -4.08 -1.39
C LEU A 129 -11.53 -4.70 -2.73
N GLY A 130 -12.01 -5.88 -3.06
CA GLY A 130 -11.79 -6.55 -4.35
C GLY A 130 -12.77 -6.15 -5.46
N HIS A 131 -13.60 -5.10 -5.28
CA HIS A 131 -14.66 -4.75 -6.23
C HIS A 131 -14.16 -4.40 -7.64
N TRP A 132 -13.09 -3.64 -7.76
CA TRP A 132 -12.50 -3.24 -9.05
C TRP A 132 -11.34 -4.14 -9.44
N THR A 133 -10.37 -4.29 -8.54
CA THR A 133 -9.24 -5.19 -8.72
C THR A 133 -8.97 -5.95 -7.41
N PHE A 134 -8.35 -7.11 -7.52
CA PHE A 134 -7.91 -7.87 -6.34
C PHE A 134 -6.77 -7.17 -5.58
N TRP A 135 -6.16 -6.13 -6.12
CA TRP A 135 -5.11 -5.35 -5.43
C TRP A 135 -5.64 -4.76 -4.13
N GLY A 136 -6.87 -4.25 -4.10
CA GLY A 136 -7.44 -3.66 -2.89
C GLY A 136 -7.54 -4.66 -1.74
N GLU A 137 -7.99 -5.89 -1.99
CA GLU A 137 -8.09 -6.94 -0.96
C GLU A 137 -6.74 -7.53 -0.57
N GLU A 138 -5.81 -7.71 -1.52
CA GLU A 138 -4.47 -8.23 -1.25
C GLU A 138 -3.62 -7.24 -0.44
N ARG A 139 -3.89 -5.94 -0.56
CA ARG A 139 -3.10 -4.84 0.01
C ARG A 139 -3.84 -4.06 1.11
N GLY A 140 -4.86 -4.66 1.71
CA GLY A 140 -5.67 -4.01 2.76
C GLY A 140 -4.86 -3.55 3.98
N GLY A 141 -3.70 -4.16 4.25
CA GLY A 141 -2.78 -3.72 5.30
C GLY A 141 -2.29 -2.28 5.15
N ASP A 142 -2.13 -1.79 3.91
CA ASP A 142 -1.78 -0.39 3.63
C ASP A 142 -2.91 0.56 4.01
N ASN A 143 -4.16 0.14 3.78
CA ASN A 143 -5.33 0.91 4.22
C ASN A 143 -5.42 0.95 5.75
N LEU A 144 -5.26 -0.19 6.41
CA LEU A 144 -5.31 -0.31 7.88
C LEU A 144 -4.28 0.59 8.56
N LEU A 145 -3.06 0.68 8.03
CA LEU A 145 -2.01 1.54 8.59
C LEU A 145 -2.47 2.99 8.71
N VAL A 146 -3.07 3.54 7.67
CA VAL A 146 -3.50 4.94 7.68
C VAL A 146 -4.77 5.14 8.52
N VAL A 147 -5.66 4.13 8.55
CA VAL A 147 -6.87 4.16 9.42
C VAL A 147 -6.45 4.22 10.89
N TYR A 148 -5.55 3.35 11.34
CA TYR A 148 -5.10 3.35 12.74
C TYR A 148 -4.22 4.55 13.08
N TRP A 149 -3.40 5.03 12.14
CA TRP A 149 -2.68 6.27 12.31
C TRP A 149 -3.62 7.46 12.55
N LEU A 150 -4.73 7.56 11.80
CA LEU A 150 -5.72 8.60 12.01
C LEU A 150 -6.47 8.43 13.35
N TYR A 151 -6.76 7.17 13.71
CA TYR A 151 -7.34 6.87 15.04
C TYR A 151 -6.46 7.37 16.18
N ASP A 152 -5.15 7.13 16.11
CA ASP A 152 -4.20 7.57 17.13
C ASP A 152 -4.16 9.10 17.30
N ILE A 153 -4.45 9.84 16.23
CA ILE A 153 -4.49 11.31 16.28
C ILE A 153 -5.85 11.82 16.77
N THR A 154 -6.94 11.23 16.29
CA THR A 154 -8.29 11.78 16.48
C THR A 154 -9.06 11.15 17.64
N GLY A 155 -8.75 9.92 18.00
CA GLY A 155 -9.53 9.12 18.94
C GLY A 155 -10.93 8.73 18.41
N ASP A 156 -11.19 8.84 17.11
CA ASP A 156 -12.50 8.50 16.51
C ASP A 156 -12.68 6.98 16.47
N GLU A 157 -13.46 6.43 17.39
CA GLU A 157 -13.72 4.99 17.51
C GLU A 157 -14.38 4.38 16.26
N SER A 158 -15.02 5.18 15.41
CA SER A 158 -15.56 4.68 14.14
C SER A 158 -14.48 4.13 13.20
N LEU A 159 -13.24 4.59 13.35
CA LEU A 159 -12.09 4.10 12.61
C LEU A 159 -11.70 2.68 13.02
N LEU A 160 -11.93 2.28 14.26
CA LEU A 160 -11.72 0.88 14.69
C LEU A 160 -12.72 -0.05 14.00
N ALA A 161 -14.00 0.34 13.94
CA ALA A 161 -15.02 -0.43 13.22
C ALA A 161 -14.72 -0.51 11.70
N LEU A 162 -14.20 0.58 11.12
CA LEU A 162 -13.73 0.55 9.73
C LEU A 162 -12.53 -0.39 9.57
N GLY A 163 -11.59 -0.39 10.52
CA GLY A 163 -10.45 -1.30 10.54
C GLY A 163 -10.89 -2.78 10.52
N ASP A 164 -11.86 -3.15 11.36
CA ASP A 164 -12.43 -4.50 11.36
C ASP A 164 -13.08 -4.87 10.02
N LEU A 165 -13.80 -3.93 9.41
CA LEU A 165 -14.42 -4.14 8.09
C LEU A 165 -13.35 -4.33 6.99
N ILE A 166 -12.30 -3.50 6.98
CA ILE A 166 -11.19 -3.62 6.03
C ILE A 166 -10.48 -4.96 6.21
N HIS A 167 -10.13 -5.35 7.44
CA HIS A 167 -9.52 -6.64 7.73
C HIS A 167 -10.37 -7.80 7.21
N THR A 168 -11.67 -7.79 7.50
CA THR A 168 -12.60 -8.83 7.04
C THR A 168 -12.69 -8.94 5.52
N GLN A 169 -12.49 -7.84 4.80
CA GLN A 169 -12.51 -7.79 3.34
C GLN A 169 -11.12 -7.95 2.70
N SER A 170 -10.06 -7.90 3.48
CA SER A 170 -8.70 -8.19 3.03
C SER A 170 -8.52 -9.69 2.81
N SER A 171 -7.54 -10.04 2.00
CA SER A 171 -7.08 -11.43 1.93
C SER A 171 -6.67 -11.94 3.31
N ASP A 172 -7.09 -13.13 3.68
CA ASP A 172 -6.75 -13.76 4.97
C ASP A 172 -5.24 -14.09 5.03
N TRP A 173 -4.42 -13.07 5.27
CA TRP A 173 -2.98 -13.24 5.39
C TRP A 173 -2.59 -14.07 6.61
N THR A 174 -3.31 -13.97 7.72
CA THR A 174 -3.09 -14.79 8.91
C THR A 174 -3.26 -16.28 8.58
N GLY A 175 -4.35 -16.66 7.96
CA GLY A 175 -4.60 -18.04 7.53
C GLY A 175 -3.61 -18.50 6.45
N ARG A 176 -3.32 -17.67 5.44
CA ARG A 176 -2.33 -17.98 4.40
C ARG A 176 -0.94 -18.27 4.99
N PHE A 177 -0.53 -17.53 6.00
CA PHE A 177 0.77 -17.69 6.64
C PHE A 177 0.86 -18.90 7.56
N THR A 178 -0.24 -19.29 8.20
CA THR A 178 -0.25 -20.37 9.20
C THR A 178 -0.74 -21.70 8.67
N THR A 179 -1.74 -21.71 7.81
CA THR A 179 -2.44 -22.94 7.40
C THR A 179 -2.41 -23.21 5.90
N ASP A 180 -2.31 -22.19 5.07
CA ASP A 180 -2.41 -22.34 3.62
C ASP A 180 -1.09 -22.85 3.00
N ASN A 181 -1.22 -23.60 1.92
CA ASN A 181 -0.11 -24.09 1.11
C ASN A 181 0.24 -23.15 -0.06
N HIS A 182 -0.33 -21.94 -0.15
CA HIS A 182 -0.04 -20.99 -1.21
C HIS A 182 1.44 -20.62 -1.30
N LEU A 183 2.11 -20.48 -0.16
CA LEU A 183 3.56 -20.21 -0.10
C LEU A 183 4.43 -21.35 -0.68
N TYR A 184 3.85 -22.47 -1.01
CA TYR A 184 4.55 -23.64 -1.55
C TYR A 184 4.17 -23.94 -3.00
N ARG A 185 3.23 -23.21 -3.58
CA ARG A 185 2.77 -23.45 -4.95
C ARG A 185 3.41 -22.44 -5.89
N GLN A 186 4.14 -22.96 -6.85
CA GLN A 186 4.65 -22.15 -7.95
C GLN A 186 3.48 -21.43 -8.66
N ASN A 187 3.68 -20.15 -8.97
CA ASN A 187 2.73 -19.27 -9.66
C ASN A 187 1.38 -19.05 -8.92
N SER A 188 1.29 -19.36 -7.65
CA SER A 188 0.03 -19.23 -6.90
C SER A 188 -0.22 -17.83 -6.36
N LEU A 189 0.83 -17.00 -6.24
CA LEU A 189 0.76 -15.72 -5.56
C LEU A 189 1.71 -14.71 -6.23
N HIS A 190 1.25 -13.48 -6.35
CA HIS A 190 2.06 -12.37 -6.82
C HIS A 190 3.07 -11.97 -5.73
N CYS A 191 4.35 -11.84 -6.12
CA CYS A 191 5.46 -11.64 -5.19
C CYS A 191 5.32 -10.37 -4.34
N VAL A 192 4.88 -9.28 -4.97
CA VAL A 192 4.70 -7.99 -4.31
C VAL A 192 3.52 -8.02 -3.34
N ASN A 193 2.42 -8.70 -3.70
CA ASN A 193 1.28 -8.85 -2.78
C ASN A 193 1.67 -9.65 -1.54
N LEU A 194 2.52 -10.68 -1.68
CA LEU A 194 3.08 -11.40 -0.54
C LEU A 194 3.87 -10.44 0.37
N ALA A 195 4.75 -9.61 -0.21
CA ALA A 195 5.54 -8.65 0.55
C ALA A 195 4.67 -7.63 1.29
N GLN A 196 3.65 -7.07 0.64
CA GLN A 196 2.71 -6.14 1.26
C GLN A 196 1.81 -6.81 2.29
N GLY A 197 1.42 -8.05 2.07
CA GLY A 197 0.61 -8.84 2.97
C GLY A 197 1.27 -9.17 4.31
N PHE A 198 2.62 -9.16 4.36
CA PHE A 198 3.35 -9.47 5.59
C PHE A 198 2.97 -8.58 6.77
N LYS A 199 2.76 -7.30 6.53
CA LYS A 199 2.43 -6.34 7.59
C LYS A 199 0.97 -6.42 8.05
N GLU A 200 0.06 -6.90 7.21
CA GLU A 200 -1.39 -6.82 7.48
C GLU A 200 -1.79 -7.44 8.83
N PRO A 201 -1.39 -8.68 9.18
CA PRO A 201 -1.76 -9.25 10.48
C PRO A 201 -1.24 -8.42 11.67
N VAL A 202 0.01 -7.94 11.59
CA VAL A 202 0.62 -7.15 12.67
C VAL A 202 -0.04 -5.77 12.80
N VAL A 203 -0.42 -5.17 11.66
CA VAL A 203 -1.17 -3.91 11.67
C VAL A 203 -2.53 -4.11 12.35
N TYR A 204 -3.25 -5.18 12.00
CA TYR A 204 -4.53 -5.50 12.61
C TYR A 204 -4.41 -5.89 14.09
N TYR A 205 -3.30 -6.46 14.51
CA TYR A 205 -3.02 -6.74 15.93
C TYR A 205 -3.19 -5.50 16.82
N GLN A 206 -2.96 -4.30 16.30
CA GLN A 206 -3.14 -3.06 17.08
C GLN A 206 -4.57 -2.90 17.60
N SER A 207 -5.57 -3.47 16.92
CA SER A 207 -6.96 -3.52 17.38
C SER A 207 -7.31 -4.86 18.03
N SER A 208 -7.05 -5.96 17.35
CA SER A 208 -7.49 -7.31 17.75
C SER A 208 -6.85 -7.81 19.04
N LYS A 209 -5.60 -7.47 19.29
CA LYS A 209 -4.75 -7.97 20.40
C LYS A 209 -4.61 -9.50 20.45
N LEU A 210 -4.86 -10.20 19.35
CA LEU A 210 -4.77 -11.66 19.26
C LEU A 210 -3.36 -12.08 18.83
N ASP A 211 -2.72 -12.93 19.62
CA ASP A 211 -1.35 -13.41 19.39
C ASP A 211 -1.17 -14.10 18.02
N GLU A 212 -2.25 -14.66 17.43
CA GLU A 212 -2.18 -15.28 16.11
C GLU A 212 -1.72 -14.28 15.04
N HIS A 213 -2.14 -13.02 15.12
CA HIS A 213 -1.73 -11.98 14.17
C HIS A 213 -0.26 -11.60 14.31
N LEU A 214 0.30 -11.66 15.52
CA LEU A 214 1.74 -11.46 15.74
C LEU A 214 2.59 -12.64 15.26
N ASN A 215 2.07 -13.85 15.43
CA ASN A 215 2.82 -15.07 15.12
C ASN A 215 2.78 -15.43 13.63
N ALA A 216 1.75 -15.03 12.91
CA ALA A 216 1.55 -15.40 11.51
C ALA A 216 2.73 -15.00 10.59
N PRO A 217 3.24 -13.74 10.60
CA PRO A 217 4.39 -13.37 9.77
C PRO A 217 5.67 -14.12 10.15
N ILE A 218 5.87 -14.45 11.42
CA ILE A 218 7.04 -15.22 11.88
C ILE A 218 7.00 -16.62 11.27
N GLU A 219 5.84 -17.25 11.29
CA GLU A 219 5.64 -18.55 10.66
C GLU A 219 5.84 -18.47 9.14
N ALA A 220 5.34 -17.42 8.49
CA ALA A 220 5.54 -17.18 7.07
C ALA A 220 7.04 -17.06 6.71
N LEU A 221 7.81 -16.28 7.46
CA LEU A 221 9.26 -16.14 7.26
C LEU A 221 9.98 -17.47 7.39
N ARG A 222 9.60 -18.27 8.41
CA ARG A 222 10.15 -19.62 8.59
C ARG A 222 9.86 -20.52 7.38
N ARG A 223 8.63 -20.53 6.89
CA ARG A 223 8.21 -21.34 5.75
C ARG A 223 8.88 -20.90 4.46
N ILE A 224 8.91 -19.61 4.17
CA ILE A 224 9.55 -19.03 2.98
C ILE A 224 11.02 -19.44 2.93
N ARG A 225 11.75 -19.33 4.06
CA ARG A 225 13.16 -19.70 4.14
C ARG A 225 13.42 -21.16 3.73
N HIS A 226 12.46 -22.05 3.99
CA HIS A 226 12.60 -23.48 3.67
C HIS A 226 12.06 -23.87 2.30
N THR A 227 11.37 -22.98 1.59
CA THR A 227 10.67 -23.31 0.33
C THR A 227 11.15 -22.48 -0.85
N ILE A 228 10.83 -21.20 -0.85
CA ILE A 228 11.07 -20.27 -1.97
C ILE A 228 12.14 -19.23 -1.68
N GLY A 229 12.63 -19.16 -0.44
CA GLY A 229 13.53 -18.11 0.04
C GLY A 229 14.96 -18.26 -0.47
N PHE A 230 15.60 -17.10 -0.63
CA PHE A 230 17.05 -16.98 -0.86
C PHE A 230 17.79 -16.68 0.44
N PRO A 231 19.11 -16.96 0.48
CA PRO A 231 19.94 -16.60 1.64
C PRO A 231 19.94 -15.09 1.97
N THR A 232 19.58 -14.25 1.00
CA THR A 232 19.47 -12.78 1.15
C THR A 232 18.23 -12.32 1.91
N GLY A 233 17.32 -13.22 2.29
CA GLY A 233 16.07 -12.87 2.97
C GLY A 233 14.87 -12.70 2.05
N LEU A 234 15.07 -12.49 0.76
CA LEU A 234 14.01 -12.42 -0.25
C LEU A 234 13.61 -13.82 -0.76
N TRP A 235 12.71 -13.88 -1.69
CA TRP A 235 12.24 -15.11 -2.33
C TRP A 235 12.26 -15.04 -3.85
N ALA A 236 12.20 -16.23 -4.47
CA ALA A 236 12.23 -16.37 -5.92
C ALA A 236 10.90 -15.94 -6.55
N GLY A 237 11.01 -15.06 -7.54
CA GLY A 237 9.87 -14.64 -8.35
C GLY A 237 10.11 -13.33 -9.09
N ASP A 238 9.69 -13.31 -10.34
CA ASP A 238 9.76 -12.15 -11.24
C ASP A 238 8.42 -11.40 -11.35
N GLU A 239 7.32 -12.03 -11.09
CA GLU A 239 5.94 -11.53 -10.91
C GLU A 239 5.23 -12.45 -9.92
N LEU A 240 5.31 -13.75 -10.14
CA LEU A 240 4.71 -14.78 -9.32
C LEU A 240 5.80 -15.57 -8.58
N ILE A 241 5.47 -16.05 -7.40
CA ILE A 241 6.42 -16.87 -6.62
C ILE A 241 6.83 -18.14 -7.37
N HIS A 242 8.13 -18.47 -7.25
CA HIS A 242 8.72 -19.69 -7.78
C HIS A 242 9.44 -20.45 -6.68
N PHE A 243 9.53 -21.76 -6.80
CA PHE A 243 10.37 -22.57 -5.91
C PHE A 243 11.82 -22.12 -6.05
N GLY A 244 12.49 -21.82 -4.94
CA GLY A 244 13.88 -21.40 -4.74
C GLY A 244 14.87 -21.48 -5.91
N GLU A 245 14.42 -21.06 -7.09
CA GLU A 245 15.16 -21.11 -8.34
C GLU A 245 15.86 -19.77 -8.59
N PRO A 246 17.17 -19.66 -8.32
CA PRO A 246 17.87 -18.37 -8.35
C PRO A 246 17.90 -17.73 -9.75
N THR A 247 17.66 -18.50 -10.81
CA THR A 247 17.60 -17.99 -12.19
C THR A 247 16.36 -17.16 -12.47
N ARG A 248 15.31 -17.25 -11.64
CA ARG A 248 14.09 -16.47 -11.76
C ARG A 248 14.22 -15.08 -11.14
N GLY A 249 15.25 -14.86 -10.33
CA GLY A 249 15.49 -13.57 -9.65
C GLY A 249 14.46 -13.24 -8.57
N SER A 250 14.48 -11.99 -8.14
CA SER A 250 13.48 -11.34 -7.29
C SER A 250 13.15 -10.00 -7.88
N GLU A 251 11.88 -9.65 -7.93
CA GLU A 251 11.42 -8.35 -8.40
C GLU A 251 11.82 -7.25 -7.40
N LEU A 252 12.28 -6.10 -7.91
CA LEU A 252 12.67 -4.97 -7.07
C LEU A 252 11.51 -4.47 -6.20
N CYS A 253 10.28 -4.45 -6.74
CA CYS A 253 9.10 -4.06 -5.98
C CYS A 253 8.88 -4.96 -4.76
N THR A 254 9.12 -6.27 -4.91
CA THR A 254 9.06 -7.23 -3.79
C THR A 254 10.02 -6.86 -2.67
N ALA A 255 11.27 -6.49 -3.01
CA ALA A 255 12.25 -6.07 -2.03
C ALA A 255 11.82 -4.80 -1.27
N VAL A 256 11.39 -3.77 -2.01
CA VAL A 256 11.00 -2.48 -1.43
C VAL A 256 9.76 -2.63 -0.55
N GLU A 257 8.75 -3.35 -1.00
CA GLU A 257 7.52 -3.57 -0.22
C GLU A 257 7.76 -4.47 1.00
N MET A 258 8.70 -5.42 0.92
CA MET A 258 9.09 -6.20 2.08
C MET A 258 9.85 -5.35 3.10
N MET A 259 10.74 -4.45 2.66
CA MET A 259 11.42 -3.50 3.54
C MET A 259 10.39 -2.63 4.28
N TYR A 260 9.42 -2.09 3.57
CA TYR A 260 8.33 -1.31 4.18
C TYR A 260 7.50 -2.14 5.17
N SER A 261 7.17 -3.37 4.84
CA SER A 261 6.44 -4.26 5.76
C SER A 261 7.26 -4.57 7.02
N LEU A 262 8.56 -4.83 6.90
CA LEU A 262 9.46 -5.07 8.02
C LEU A 262 9.60 -3.84 8.93
N GLU A 263 9.71 -2.64 8.33
CA GLU A 263 9.76 -1.38 9.07
C GLU A 263 8.49 -1.18 9.91
N GLU A 264 7.31 -1.35 9.32
CA GLU A 264 6.04 -1.18 10.03
C GLU A 264 5.83 -2.25 11.11
N MET A 265 6.20 -3.50 10.83
CA MET A 265 6.16 -4.56 11.85
C MET A 265 7.11 -4.28 13.01
N TYR A 266 8.33 -3.78 12.73
CA TYR A 266 9.25 -3.35 13.78
C TYR A 266 8.68 -2.18 14.59
N ARG A 267 8.14 -1.17 13.93
CA ARG A 267 7.54 0.02 14.57
C ARG A 267 6.40 -0.36 15.53
N ILE A 268 5.56 -1.32 15.14
CA ILE A 268 4.41 -1.77 15.95
C ILE A 268 4.83 -2.67 17.11
N THR A 269 5.79 -3.57 16.89
CA THR A 269 6.13 -4.63 17.85
C THR A 269 7.38 -4.37 18.66
N GLY A 270 8.32 -3.57 18.16
CA GLY A 270 9.66 -3.43 18.72
C GLY A 270 10.53 -4.69 18.59
N ASP A 271 10.14 -5.65 17.78
CA ASP A 271 10.86 -6.91 17.60
C ASP A 271 12.05 -6.74 16.63
N ASN A 272 13.26 -6.77 17.19
CA ASN A 272 14.51 -6.57 16.44
C ASN A 272 14.71 -7.56 15.29
N ARG A 273 14.03 -8.71 15.29
CA ARG A 273 14.11 -9.65 14.15
C ARG A 273 13.68 -9.03 12.83
N TYR A 274 12.73 -8.10 12.88
CA TYR A 274 12.28 -7.37 11.69
C TYR A 274 13.31 -6.34 11.24
N ALA A 275 13.96 -5.65 12.17
CA ALA A 275 15.05 -4.72 11.86
C ALA A 275 16.27 -5.46 11.24
N ASP A 276 16.65 -6.61 11.82
CA ASP A 276 17.76 -7.43 11.31
C ASP A 276 17.50 -7.97 9.89
N LEU A 277 16.23 -8.19 9.53
CA LEU A 277 15.85 -8.62 8.18
C LEU A 277 15.77 -7.46 7.19
N LEU A 278 15.52 -6.24 7.68
CA LEU A 278 15.45 -5.03 6.87
C LEU A 278 16.84 -4.61 6.35
N GLU A 279 17.89 -4.77 7.17
CA GLU A 279 19.29 -4.49 6.81
C GLU A 279 19.86 -5.44 5.73
#